data_d18ff02ff9fbe6741043ce5eb61d0032
#
_entry.id   d18ff02ff9fbe6741043ce5eb61d0032
#
_cell.length_a   1.000
_cell.length_b   1.000
_cell.length_c   1.000
_cell.angle_alpha   90.00
_cell.angle_beta   90.00
_cell.angle_gamma   90.00
#
_symmetry.space_group_name_H-M   'P 1'
#
loop_
_entity.id
_entity.type
_entity.pdbx_description
1 polymer ?
#
loop_
_entity_poly.entity_id
_entity_poly.type
_entity_poly.pdbx_seq_one_letter_code
_entity_poly.pdbx_strand_id
1 'polypeptide(L)'
;MSVQVSYRKQAVFGLMLLLVILSAVEIISRIVLDERDSCNQSLPMSGLYEHLTISDLKKICQDYYHNIIQYPLPIIHYEPNQKTDTVTINSHGFRGEELEQEKTDDKEYRIFVLGGSVLYGIFATSDNTTIPGYLQEFYNEFTSDRDVRVINAGVNGHESFAETYIVKNKIIDLDPDLIIVLDGWNDLGAPLEREYKEPTGIEQLEQYSLVIRKYYKTIDFYEFIERVWEKQIGENKRETNDDVTADQKSELWKSRWKEICELGEKENFKVIITLQPI
;
A
#
# COMPACT_ATOMS: atom_id res chain seq x y z
N MET A 1 -37.08 -33.77 42.13
CA MET A 1 -37.11 -34.46 40.81
C MET A 1 -36.01 -33.88 39.92
N SER A 2 -34.99 -34.64 39.63
CA SER A 2 -33.96 -34.22 38.67
C SER A 2 -34.44 -34.55 37.28
N VAL A 3 -34.68 -33.55 36.46
CA VAL A 3 -35.04 -33.73 35.02
C VAL A 3 -33.81 -34.19 34.31
N GLN A 4 -33.72 -35.48 33.96
CA GLN A 4 -32.64 -35.99 33.10
C GLN A 4 -32.94 -35.60 31.67
N VAL A 5 -32.17 -34.64 31.14
CA VAL A 5 -32.19 -34.23 29.74
C VAL A 5 -31.35 -35.20 28.95
N SER A 6 -31.85 -35.73 27.83
CA SER A 6 -31.09 -36.67 26.97
C SER A 6 -29.81 -35.98 26.41
N TYR A 7 -28.74 -36.77 26.21
CA TYR A 7 -27.47 -36.25 25.69
C TYR A 7 -27.60 -35.52 24.34
N ARG A 8 -28.54 -35.94 23.46
CA ARG A 8 -28.81 -35.23 22.20
C ARG A 8 -29.33 -33.83 22.42
N LYS A 9 -30.27 -33.63 23.40
CA LYS A 9 -30.78 -32.31 23.75
C LYS A 9 -29.71 -31.46 24.42
N GLN A 10 -28.85 -32.05 25.25
CA GLN A 10 -27.71 -31.32 25.86
C GLN A 10 -26.74 -30.85 24.77
N ALA A 11 -26.40 -31.70 23.80
CA ALA A 11 -25.54 -31.34 22.66
C ALA A 11 -26.14 -30.20 21.82
N VAL A 12 -27.44 -30.24 21.53
CA VAL A 12 -28.13 -29.17 20.77
C VAL A 12 -28.13 -27.88 21.57
N PHE A 13 -28.45 -27.93 22.88
CA PHE A 13 -28.38 -26.72 23.73
C PHE A 13 -26.93 -26.16 23.81
N GLY A 14 -25.94 -27.03 23.95
CA GLY A 14 -24.53 -26.63 23.95
C GLY A 14 -24.12 -25.94 22.65
N LEU A 15 -24.52 -26.49 21.51
CA LEU A 15 -24.28 -25.90 20.20
C LEU A 15 -24.97 -24.54 20.04
N MET A 16 -26.26 -24.44 20.43
CA MET A 16 -26.97 -23.17 20.38
C MET A 16 -26.32 -22.12 21.27
N LEU A 17 -25.92 -22.50 22.48
CA LEU A 17 -25.24 -21.57 23.40
C LEU A 17 -23.91 -21.10 22.81
N LEU A 18 -23.13 -22.01 22.22
CA LEU A 18 -21.87 -21.68 21.55
C LEU A 18 -22.11 -20.69 20.40
N LEU A 19 -23.11 -20.91 19.55
CA LEU A 19 -23.45 -20.00 18.47
C LEU A 19 -23.86 -18.61 18.98
N VAL A 20 -24.64 -18.55 20.07
CA VAL A 20 -25.01 -17.26 20.69
C VAL A 20 -23.79 -16.53 21.23
N ILE A 21 -22.86 -17.24 21.89
CA ILE A 21 -21.62 -16.63 22.40
C ILE A 21 -20.76 -16.12 21.24
N LEU A 22 -20.56 -16.93 20.20
CA LEU A 22 -19.77 -16.51 19.02
C LEU A 22 -20.39 -15.30 18.34
N SER A 23 -21.72 -15.28 18.18
CA SER A 23 -22.42 -14.12 17.61
C SER A 23 -22.31 -12.87 18.47
N ALA A 24 -22.38 -13.01 19.77
CA ALA A 24 -22.21 -11.87 20.70
C ALA A 24 -20.79 -11.32 20.65
N VAL A 25 -19.79 -12.20 20.64
CA VAL A 25 -18.38 -11.81 20.52
C VAL A 25 -18.12 -11.09 19.19
N GLU A 26 -18.66 -11.60 18.09
CA GLU A 26 -18.54 -10.97 16.77
C GLU A 26 -19.18 -9.57 16.73
N ILE A 27 -20.39 -9.41 17.29
CA ILE A 27 -21.08 -8.11 17.36
C ILE A 27 -20.27 -7.10 18.20
N ILE A 28 -19.74 -7.54 19.35
CA ILE A 28 -18.92 -6.68 20.21
C ILE A 28 -17.64 -6.28 19.49
N SER A 29 -16.99 -7.23 18.80
CA SER A 29 -15.78 -6.95 18.03
C SER A 29 -16.03 -5.92 16.94
N ARG A 30 -17.14 -6.03 16.20
CA ARG A 30 -17.55 -5.04 15.18
C ARG A 30 -17.71 -3.65 15.76
N ILE A 31 -18.44 -3.53 16.87
CA ILE A 31 -18.65 -2.23 17.51
C ILE A 31 -17.32 -1.61 17.96
N VAL A 32 -16.46 -2.41 18.59
CA VAL A 32 -15.15 -1.92 19.07
C VAL A 32 -14.23 -1.54 17.92
N LEU A 33 -14.23 -2.29 16.82
CA LEU A 33 -13.42 -1.98 15.65
C LEU A 33 -13.93 -0.73 14.93
N ASP A 34 -15.27 -0.60 14.76
CA ASP A 34 -15.88 0.59 14.14
C ASP A 34 -15.62 1.86 14.96
N GLU A 35 -15.71 1.80 16.29
CA GLU A 35 -15.37 2.94 17.15
C GLU A 35 -13.87 3.31 17.10
N ARG A 36 -13.00 2.34 16.80
CA ARG A 36 -11.54 2.54 16.72
C ARG A 36 -11.04 2.79 15.30
N ASP A 37 -11.91 2.70 14.32
CA ASP A 37 -11.55 3.01 12.93
C ASP A 37 -11.06 4.46 12.84
N SER A 38 -9.83 4.62 12.34
CA SER A 38 -9.22 5.94 12.13
C SER A 38 -10.07 6.85 11.25
N CYS A 39 -10.82 6.27 10.32
CA CYS A 39 -11.74 7.00 9.44
C CYS A 39 -13.03 7.46 10.14
N ASN A 40 -13.35 6.92 11.32
CA ASN A 40 -14.48 7.37 12.14
C ASN A 40 -14.06 8.37 13.21
N GLN A 41 -12.84 8.22 13.77
CA GLN A 41 -12.38 9.03 14.91
C GLN A 41 -11.80 10.39 14.54
N SER A 42 -11.12 10.48 13.41
CA SER A 42 -10.52 11.73 12.95
C SER A 42 -10.47 11.74 11.44
N LEU A 43 -11.12 12.70 10.84
CA LEU A 43 -10.82 13.11 9.48
C LEU A 43 -9.69 14.14 9.57
N PRO A 44 -8.41 13.70 9.63
CA PRO A 44 -7.29 14.58 9.96
C PRO A 44 -7.06 15.66 8.92
N MET A 45 -7.82 15.61 7.83
CA MET A 45 -7.67 16.48 6.66
C MET A 45 -8.91 17.31 6.33
N SER A 46 -9.91 17.38 7.22
CA SER A 46 -11.15 18.12 6.96
C SER A 46 -10.91 19.59 6.56
N GLY A 47 -9.85 20.22 7.08
CA GLY A 47 -9.48 21.60 6.71
C GLY A 47 -8.86 21.74 5.30
N LEU A 48 -8.40 20.66 4.68
CA LEU A 48 -7.85 20.67 3.31
C LEU A 48 -8.93 20.46 2.24
N TYR A 49 -10.08 19.93 2.63
CA TYR A 49 -11.14 19.49 1.70
C TYR A 49 -12.47 20.19 2.02
N GLU A 50 -12.45 21.51 2.16
CA GLU A 50 -13.64 22.33 2.53
C GLU A 50 -14.84 22.13 1.59
N HIS A 51 -14.59 21.67 0.35
CA HIS A 51 -15.61 21.43 -0.66
C HIS A 51 -16.18 20.01 -0.67
N LEU A 52 -15.62 19.09 0.14
CA LEU A 52 -16.09 17.70 0.22
C LEU A 52 -17.01 17.49 1.42
N THR A 53 -17.95 16.56 1.28
CA THR A 53 -18.78 16.12 2.39
C THR A 53 -18.02 15.18 3.33
N ILE A 54 -18.45 15.07 4.57
CA ILE A 54 -17.89 14.09 5.53
C ILE A 54 -17.98 12.66 4.96
N SER A 55 -19.06 12.35 4.22
CA SER A 55 -19.22 11.05 3.56
C SER A 55 -18.13 10.79 2.52
N ASP A 56 -17.77 11.81 1.72
CA ASP A 56 -16.73 11.68 0.72
C ASP A 56 -15.35 11.50 1.35
N LEU A 57 -15.06 12.29 2.38
CA LEU A 57 -13.82 12.16 3.15
C LEU A 57 -13.69 10.77 3.80
N LYS A 58 -14.79 10.23 4.32
CA LYS A 58 -14.81 8.88 4.87
C LYS A 58 -14.52 7.82 3.82
N LYS A 59 -15.08 7.93 2.61
CA LYS A 59 -14.78 7.02 1.49
C LYS A 59 -13.30 7.06 1.11
N ILE A 60 -12.73 8.25 0.93
CA ILE A 60 -11.31 8.43 0.60
C ILE A 60 -10.42 7.77 1.67
N CYS A 61 -10.74 7.98 2.94
CA CYS A 61 -10.04 7.38 4.05
C CYS A 61 -10.16 5.85 4.05
N GLN A 62 -11.36 5.32 3.83
CA GLN A 62 -11.61 3.88 3.76
C GLN A 62 -10.89 3.22 2.57
N ASP A 63 -10.87 3.86 1.41
CA ASP A 63 -10.14 3.36 0.25
C ASP A 63 -8.66 3.22 0.57
N TYR A 64 -8.09 4.20 1.25
CA TYR A 64 -6.69 4.15 1.64
C TYR A 64 -6.38 3.06 2.70
N TYR A 65 -7.14 3.01 3.79
CA TYR A 65 -6.81 2.11 4.92
C TYR A 65 -7.38 0.71 4.79
N HIS A 66 -8.53 0.54 4.12
CA HIS A 66 -9.28 -0.70 4.21
C HIS A 66 -9.60 -1.37 2.87
N ASN A 67 -9.77 -0.59 1.80
CA ASN A 67 -10.26 -1.15 0.55
C ASN A 67 -9.15 -1.64 -0.39
N ILE A 68 -7.97 -0.99 -0.38
CA ILE A 68 -6.83 -1.40 -1.20
C ILE A 68 -5.99 -2.44 -0.47
N ILE A 69 -5.75 -3.58 -1.13
CA ILE A 69 -4.92 -4.66 -0.62
C ILE A 69 -3.47 -4.34 -0.93
N GLN A 70 -2.65 -4.39 0.11
CA GLN A 70 -1.22 -4.19 0.06
C GLN A 70 -0.52 -5.38 0.70
N TYR A 71 0.49 -5.92 0.03
CA TYR A 71 1.33 -6.99 0.55
C TYR A 71 2.65 -6.44 1.08
N PRO A 72 3.17 -6.97 2.21
CA PRO A 72 4.44 -6.52 2.77
C PRO A 72 5.68 -7.15 2.10
N LEU A 73 5.54 -8.30 1.45
CA LEU A 73 6.66 -9.09 0.94
C LEU A 73 6.50 -9.42 -0.55
N PRO A 74 7.59 -9.55 -1.28
CA PRO A 74 9.01 -9.41 -0.88
C PRO A 74 9.42 -7.97 -0.54
N ILE A 75 8.74 -7.02 -1.10
CA ILE A 75 8.69 -5.59 -0.75
C ILE A 75 7.22 -5.19 -0.66
N ILE A 76 6.92 -4.08 -0.03
CA ILE A 76 5.55 -3.56 -0.01
C ILE A 76 5.07 -3.32 -1.45
N HIS A 77 3.94 -3.89 -1.82
CA HIS A 77 3.33 -3.73 -3.14
C HIS A 77 1.81 -3.89 -3.09
N TYR A 78 1.11 -3.39 -4.12
CA TYR A 78 -0.35 -3.54 -4.21
C TYR A 78 -0.74 -4.79 -4.98
N GLU A 79 -1.82 -5.44 -4.53
CA GLU A 79 -2.49 -6.48 -5.33
C GLU A 79 -2.96 -5.87 -6.64
N PRO A 80 -2.67 -6.48 -7.80
CA PRO A 80 -3.15 -6.01 -9.09
C PRO A 80 -4.67 -6.04 -9.26
N ASN A 81 -5.16 -5.27 -10.23
CA ASN A 81 -6.56 -5.28 -10.65
C ASN A 81 -7.57 -4.91 -9.56
N GLN A 82 -7.26 -3.91 -8.76
CA GLN A 82 -8.18 -3.38 -7.76
C GLN A 82 -8.81 -2.07 -8.25
N LYS A 83 -10.08 -1.88 -7.88
CA LYS A 83 -10.78 -0.63 -8.15
C LYS A 83 -11.71 -0.28 -7.00
N THR A 84 -11.58 0.94 -6.53
CA THR A 84 -12.45 1.58 -5.53
C THR A 84 -13.05 2.86 -6.11
N ASP A 85 -13.69 3.68 -5.26
CA ASP A 85 -14.25 4.96 -5.70
C ASP A 85 -13.15 5.99 -6.06
N THR A 86 -11.98 5.91 -5.39
CA THR A 86 -10.91 6.93 -5.53
C THR A 86 -9.58 6.40 -6.03
N VAL A 87 -9.42 5.07 -6.07
CA VAL A 87 -8.16 4.42 -6.44
C VAL A 87 -8.40 3.29 -7.42
N THR A 88 -7.64 3.29 -8.50
CA THR A 88 -7.49 2.15 -9.41
C THR A 88 -6.06 1.62 -9.31
N ILE A 89 -5.89 0.32 -9.20
CA ILE A 89 -4.60 -0.36 -9.31
C ILE A 89 -4.68 -1.27 -10.53
N ASN A 90 -3.82 -1.02 -11.50
CA ASN A 90 -3.81 -1.73 -12.78
C ASN A 90 -3.27 -3.17 -12.69
N SER A 91 -3.19 -3.87 -13.81
CA SER A 91 -2.70 -5.26 -13.87
C SER A 91 -1.24 -5.41 -13.46
N HIS A 92 -0.47 -4.34 -13.52
CA HIS A 92 0.92 -4.27 -13.05
C HIS A 92 1.03 -3.88 -11.56
N GLY A 93 -0.08 -3.62 -10.85
CA GLY A 93 -0.03 -3.16 -9.45
C GLY A 93 0.42 -1.70 -9.30
N PHE A 94 0.37 -0.88 -10.34
CA PHE A 94 0.58 0.56 -10.31
C PHE A 94 -0.76 1.29 -10.17
N ARG A 95 -0.74 2.46 -9.55
CA ARG A 95 -1.94 3.27 -9.41
C ARG A 95 -2.26 4.02 -10.71
N GLY A 96 -3.50 3.93 -11.18
CA GLY A 96 -4.02 4.62 -12.36
C GLY A 96 -4.49 3.68 -13.46
N GLU A 97 -4.44 4.17 -14.70
CA GLU A 97 -4.92 3.46 -15.87
C GLU A 97 -4.09 2.21 -16.19
N GLU A 98 -4.67 1.35 -17.04
CA GLU A 98 -4.01 0.16 -17.53
C GLU A 98 -2.80 0.52 -18.41
N LEU A 99 -1.77 -0.30 -18.34
CA LEU A 99 -0.54 -0.17 -19.10
C LEU A 99 -0.27 -1.47 -19.84
N GLU A 100 -0.11 -1.38 -21.15
CA GLU A 100 0.29 -2.53 -21.95
C GLU A 100 1.74 -2.91 -21.67
N GLN A 101 2.06 -4.22 -21.78
CA GLN A 101 3.44 -4.70 -21.57
C GLN A 101 4.42 -4.04 -22.54
N GLU A 102 4.07 -4.01 -23.82
CA GLU A 102 4.87 -3.38 -24.88
C GLU A 102 4.29 -2.01 -25.23
N LYS A 103 5.13 -1.09 -25.72
CA LYS A 103 4.67 0.20 -26.25
C LYS A 103 3.74 -0.02 -27.43
N THR A 104 2.66 0.74 -27.49
CA THR A 104 1.64 0.65 -28.54
C THR A 104 2.11 1.22 -29.89
N ASP A 105 3.01 2.18 -29.84
CA ASP A 105 3.67 2.76 -31.02
C ASP A 105 5.01 3.43 -30.67
N ASP A 106 5.77 3.85 -31.69
CA ASP A 106 7.07 4.50 -31.55
C ASP A 106 7.00 5.92 -30.95
N LYS A 107 5.82 6.48 -30.77
CA LYS A 107 5.61 7.81 -30.17
C LYS A 107 5.32 7.74 -28.69
N GLU A 108 4.97 6.56 -28.19
CA GLU A 108 4.71 6.37 -26.76
C GLU A 108 5.99 6.62 -25.95
N TYR A 109 5.86 7.51 -24.96
CA TYR A 109 6.94 7.88 -24.05
C TYR A 109 6.52 7.61 -22.61
N ARG A 110 7.14 6.62 -21.98
CA ARG A 110 6.78 6.14 -20.64
C ARG A 110 7.60 6.80 -19.55
N ILE A 111 6.92 7.49 -18.65
CA ILE A 111 7.49 8.13 -17.46
C ILE A 111 6.99 7.39 -16.24
N PHE A 112 7.89 6.66 -15.57
CA PHE A 112 7.57 6.04 -14.29
C PHE A 112 7.97 6.99 -13.16
N VAL A 113 7.01 7.28 -12.26
CA VAL A 113 7.26 8.15 -11.11
C VAL A 113 7.21 7.30 -9.84
N LEU A 114 8.37 7.22 -9.15
CA LEU A 114 8.58 6.41 -7.95
C LEU A 114 8.63 7.28 -6.71
N GLY A 115 8.20 6.73 -5.60
CA GLY A 115 8.24 7.39 -4.30
C GLY A 115 7.33 6.72 -3.29
N GLY A 116 7.29 7.28 -2.10
CA GLY A 116 6.46 6.81 -1.00
C GLY A 116 5.01 7.26 -1.09
N SER A 117 4.41 7.42 0.08
CA SER A 117 2.98 7.74 0.26
C SER A 117 2.53 9.05 -0.40
N VAL A 118 3.39 10.06 -0.44
CA VAL A 118 3.09 11.36 -1.06
C VAL A 118 2.93 11.19 -2.57
N LEU A 119 3.81 10.46 -3.20
CA LEU A 119 3.74 10.22 -4.63
C LEU A 119 2.59 9.28 -4.99
N TYR A 120 2.40 8.21 -4.22
CA TYR A 120 1.22 7.37 -4.37
C TYR A 120 -0.08 8.21 -4.37
N GLY A 121 -0.10 9.29 -3.60
CA GLY A 121 -1.26 10.17 -3.43
C GLY A 121 -2.19 9.68 -2.33
N ILE A 122 -1.66 9.51 -1.10
CA ILE A 122 -2.49 9.24 0.08
C ILE A 122 -3.59 10.29 0.16
N PHE A 123 -4.83 9.82 0.36
CA PHE A 123 -6.01 10.66 0.46
C PHE A 123 -6.31 11.54 -0.76
N ALA A 124 -5.69 11.30 -1.93
CA ALA A 124 -6.11 11.92 -3.16
C ALA A 124 -7.55 11.51 -3.51
N THR A 125 -8.32 12.45 -4.05
CA THR A 125 -9.74 12.25 -4.35
C THR A 125 -9.98 11.38 -5.59
N SER A 126 -8.95 11.19 -6.42
CA SER A 126 -8.94 10.32 -7.60
C SER A 126 -7.50 10.04 -8.04
N ASP A 127 -7.31 9.17 -9.01
CA ASP A 127 -6.00 8.90 -9.60
C ASP A 127 -5.42 10.15 -10.29
N ASN A 128 -6.27 10.97 -10.90
CA ASN A 128 -5.87 12.20 -11.59
C ASN A 128 -5.46 13.33 -10.62
N THR A 129 -5.82 13.26 -9.35
CA THR A 129 -5.46 14.27 -8.33
C THR A 129 -4.22 13.87 -7.52
N THR A 130 -3.41 12.98 -8.06
CA THR A 130 -2.08 12.63 -7.56
C THR A 130 -1.00 13.46 -8.28
N ILE A 131 0.22 13.51 -7.73
CA ILE A 131 1.35 14.17 -8.40
C ILE A 131 1.55 13.61 -9.83
N PRO A 132 1.61 12.27 -10.05
CA PRO A 132 1.68 11.73 -11.40
C PRO A 132 0.46 12.06 -12.28
N GLY A 133 -0.75 12.13 -11.69
CA GLY A 133 -1.96 12.52 -12.41
C GLY A 133 -1.88 13.95 -12.97
N TYR A 134 -1.47 14.91 -12.14
CA TYR A 134 -1.22 16.29 -12.59
C TYR A 134 -0.09 16.38 -13.62
N LEU A 135 0.94 15.56 -13.46
CA LEU A 135 2.02 15.51 -14.47
C LEU A 135 1.52 14.97 -15.79
N GLN A 136 0.64 13.97 -15.81
CA GLN A 136 -0.02 13.46 -17.01
C GLN A 136 -0.86 14.55 -17.68
N GLU A 137 -1.66 15.29 -16.91
CA GLU A 137 -2.47 16.40 -17.41
C GLU A 137 -1.60 17.47 -18.06
N PHE A 138 -0.49 17.84 -17.42
CA PHE A 138 0.48 18.78 -17.96
C PHE A 138 1.03 18.32 -19.32
N TYR A 139 1.45 17.06 -19.43
CA TYR A 139 1.95 16.56 -20.72
C TYR A 139 0.87 16.50 -21.79
N ASN A 140 -0.36 16.16 -21.43
CA ASN A 140 -1.49 16.18 -22.39
C ASN A 140 -1.75 17.58 -22.94
N GLU A 141 -1.54 18.62 -22.14
CA GLU A 141 -1.75 20.02 -22.56
C GLU A 141 -0.58 20.54 -23.42
N PHE A 142 0.66 20.22 -23.06
CA PHE A 142 1.86 20.86 -23.65
C PHE A 142 2.63 20.00 -24.64
N THR A 143 2.25 18.74 -24.84
CA THR A 143 2.96 17.83 -25.75
C THR A 143 2.01 17.30 -26.82
N SER A 144 2.31 17.56 -28.10
CA SER A 144 1.45 17.17 -29.23
C SER A 144 2.11 16.16 -30.18
N ASP A 145 3.40 15.95 -30.08
CA ASP A 145 4.22 15.12 -30.97
C ASP A 145 4.54 13.74 -30.43
N ARG A 146 4.24 13.50 -29.13
CA ARG A 146 4.43 12.23 -28.42
C ARG A 146 3.20 11.86 -27.64
N ASP A 147 2.94 10.57 -27.50
CA ASP A 147 1.98 10.01 -26.53
C ASP A 147 2.70 9.78 -25.20
N VAL A 148 2.65 10.75 -24.30
CA VAL A 148 3.32 10.65 -23.00
C VAL A 148 2.40 9.93 -22.02
N ARG A 149 2.91 8.83 -21.47
CA ARG A 149 2.25 8.02 -20.43
C ARG A 149 2.99 8.18 -19.11
N VAL A 150 2.33 8.80 -18.12
CA VAL A 150 2.87 8.96 -16.77
C VAL A 150 2.30 7.87 -15.87
N ILE A 151 3.15 6.99 -15.37
CA ILE A 151 2.79 5.84 -14.56
C ILE A 151 3.09 6.15 -13.09
N ASN A 152 2.07 6.10 -12.24
CA ASN A 152 2.23 6.25 -10.80
C ASN A 152 2.72 4.93 -10.18
N ALA A 153 4.03 4.78 -10.05
CA ALA A 153 4.70 3.66 -9.40
C ALA A 153 5.00 3.91 -7.91
N GLY A 154 4.37 4.94 -7.34
CA GLY A 154 4.46 5.22 -5.90
C GLY A 154 3.77 4.15 -5.06
N VAL A 155 4.38 3.80 -3.93
CA VAL A 155 3.81 2.83 -2.98
C VAL A 155 3.98 3.34 -1.56
N ASN A 156 2.90 3.29 -0.78
CA ASN A 156 2.96 3.72 0.61
C ASN A 156 4.05 2.97 1.39
N GLY A 157 4.94 3.71 2.02
CA GLY A 157 6.04 3.17 2.80
C GLY A 157 7.28 2.74 1.99
N HIS A 158 7.29 2.94 0.65
CA HIS A 158 8.51 2.73 -0.12
C HIS A 158 9.62 3.68 0.32
N GLU A 159 10.81 3.16 0.29
CA GLU A 159 12.09 3.83 0.47
C GLU A 159 13.03 3.40 -0.67
N SER A 160 14.18 4.02 -0.78
CA SER A 160 15.10 3.84 -1.90
C SER A 160 15.47 2.38 -2.23
N PHE A 161 15.46 1.47 -1.24
CA PHE A 161 15.67 0.04 -1.48
C PHE A 161 14.52 -0.58 -2.29
N ALA A 162 13.28 -0.33 -1.87
CA ALA A 162 12.10 -0.85 -2.55
C ALA A 162 11.95 -0.27 -3.96
N GLU A 163 12.27 1.02 -4.12
CA GLU A 163 12.27 1.69 -5.42
C GLU A 163 13.30 1.09 -6.38
N THR A 164 14.54 0.90 -5.92
CA THR A 164 15.57 0.23 -6.71
C THR A 164 15.15 -1.18 -7.10
N TYR A 165 14.51 -1.89 -6.16
CA TYR A 165 14.01 -3.25 -6.42
C TYR A 165 12.96 -3.28 -7.52
N ILE A 166 11.94 -2.42 -7.48
CA ILE A 166 10.90 -2.42 -8.52
C ILE A 166 11.41 -1.96 -9.88
N VAL A 167 12.38 -1.05 -9.92
CA VAL A 167 13.03 -0.68 -11.18
C VAL A 167 13.68 -1.90 -11.81
N LYS A 168 14.49 -2.64 -11.05
CA LYS A 168 15.26 -3.80 -11.53
C LYS A 168 14.41 -5.00 -11.94
N ASN A 169 13.31 -5.23 -11.22
CA ASN A 169 12.56 -6.50 -11.33
C ASN A 169 11.22 -6.34 -12.02
N LYS A 170 10.84 -5.12 -12.38
CA LYS A 170 9.53 -4.87 -12.99
C LYS A 170 9.54 -3.75 -14.02
N ILE A 171 10.02 -2.56 -13.68
CA ILE A 171 9.88 -1.39 -14.54
C ILE A 171 10.73 -1.50 -15.80
N ILE A 172 11.92 -2.09 -15.72
CA ILE A 172 12.80 -2.33 -16.88
C ILE A 172 12.06 -3.10 -17.99
N ASP A 173 11.28 -4.11 -17.62
CA ASP A 173 10.54 -4.94 -18.56
C ASP A 173 9.35 -4.23 -19.22
N LEU A 174 9.05 -3.01 -18.77
CA LEU A 174 7.97 -2.16 -19.30
C LEU A 174 8.49 -1.02 -20.21
N ASP A 175 9.73 -1.12 -20.66
CA ASP A 175 10.38 -0.18 -21.59
C ASP A 175 10.25 1.30 -21.18
N PRO A 176 10.79 1.70 -20.00
CA PRO A 176 10.75 3.08 -19.52
C PRO A 176 11.62 4.00 -20.39
N ASP A 177 11.17 5.23 -20.63
CA ASP A 177 12.00 6.29 -21.22
C ASP A 177 12.56 7.23 -20.17
N LEU A 178 11.79 7.43 -19.08
CA LEU A 178 12.17 8.30 -17.97
C LEU A 178 11.69 7.70 -16.65
N ILE A 179 12.58 7.68 -15.67
CA ILE A 179 12.24 7.40 -14.28
C ILE A 179 12.43 8.67 -13.46
N ILE A 180 11.41 9.05 -12.71
CA ILE A 180 11.45 10.17 -11.76
C ILE A 180 11.30 9.58 -10.35
N VAL A 181 12.25 9.86 -9.48
CA VAL A 181 12.22 9.47 -8.06
C VAL A 181 11.94 10.69 -7.20
N LEU A 182 10.93 10.60 -6.34
CA LEU A 182 10.61 11.58 -5.30
C LEU A 182 10.62 10.88 -3.94
N ASP A 183 11.75 10.92 -3.25
CA ASP A 183 11.97 10.14 -2.03
C ASP A 183 12.84 10.87 -0.99
N GLY A 184 13.16 10.19 0.11
CA GLY A 184 14.05 10.63 1.19
C GLY A 184 13.43 10.59 2.58
N TRP A 185 12.12 10.79 2.72
CA TRP A 185 11.46 10.79 4.03
C TRP A 185 11.41 9.40 4.68
N ASN A 186 11.00 8.39 3.93
CA ASN A 186 10.87 7.03 4.46
C ASN A 186 12.22 6.40 4.79
N ASP A 187 13.26 6.74 4.05
CA ASP A 187 14.61 6.28 4.31
C ASP A 187 15.17 6.74 5.67
N LEU A 188 14.69 7.88 6.20
CA LEU A 188 15.08 8.32 7.54
C LEU A 188 14.70 7.29 8.62
N GLY A 189 13.57 6.61 8.46
CA GLY A 189 13.09 5.57 9.35
C GLY A 189 13.51 4.15 8.96
N ALA A 190 14.04 3.95 7.76
CA ALA A 190 14.37 2.62 7.26
C ALA A 190 15.64 2.04 7.93
N PRO A 191 15.73 0.72 8.13
CA PRO A 191 16.95 0.06 8.57
C PRO A 191 18.02 0.16 7.48
N LEU A 192 19.31 0.26 7.89
CA LEU A 192 20.44 0.30 6.94
C LEU A 192 20.56 -0.98 6.13
N GLU A 193 20.41 -2.10 6.79
CA GLU A 193 20.53 -3.42 6.18
C GLU A 193 19.13 -3.94 5.85
N ARG A 194 18.76 -3.84 4.58
CA ARG A 194 17.64 -4.58 4.01
C ARG A 194 18.16 -5.52 2.94
N GLU A 195 17.92 -6.78 3.12
CA GLU A 195 18.11 -7.78 2.10
C GLU A 195 16.75 -8.20 1.53
N TYR A 196 16.71 -8.38 0.22
CA TYR A 196 15.57 -9.01 -0.40
C TYR A 196 15.46 -10.46 0.09
N LYS A 197 14.31 -10.81 0.60
CA LYS A 197 14.02 -12.17 1.05
C LYS A 197 12.76 -12.67 0.37
N GLU A 198 12.89 -13.74 -0.38
CA GLU A 198 11.73 -14.44 -0.90
C GLU A 198 10.82 -14.90 0.23
N PRO A 199 9.51 -14.67 0.15
CA PRO A 199 8.59 -15.11 1.17
C PRO A 199 8.62 -16.64 1.30
N THR A 200 8.77 -17.13 2.52
CA THR A 200 8.65 -18.56 2.82
C THR A 200 7.23 -19.06 2.58
N GLY A 201 7.04 -20.37 2.49
CA GLY A 201 5.71 -20.94 2.31
C GLY A 201 4.69 -20.50 3.39
N ILE A 202 5.14 -20.27 4.62
CA ILE A 202 4.30 -19.74 5.72
C ILE A 202 3.94 -18.27 5.46
N GLU A 203 4.91 -17.44 5.12
CA GLU A 203 4.70 -16.02 4.79
C GLU A 203 3.80 -15.85 3.55
N GLN A 204 3.91 -16.73 2.55
CA GLN A 204 2.99 -16.78 1.42
C GLN A 204 1.56 -17.11 1.86
N LEU A 205 1.38 -18.07 2.76
CA LEU A 205 0.06 -18.40 3.31
C LEU A 205 -0.53 -17.25 4.12
N GLU A 206 0.29 -16.51 4.86
CA GLU A 206 -0.14 -15.29 5.56
C GLU A 206 -0.60 -14.22 4.58
N GLN A 207 0.14 -13.98 3.49
CA GLN A 207 -0.29 -13.06 2.44
C GLN A 207 -1.62 -13.48 1.80
N TYR A 208 -1.79 -14.76 1.46
CA TYR A 208 -3.07 -15.28 0.97
C TYR A 208 -4.20 -15.11 2.00
N SER A 209 -3.90 -15.27 3.29
CA SER A 209 -4.89 -15.06 4.35
C SER A 209 -5.37 -13.60 4.41
N LEU A 210 -4.49 -12.61 4.16
CA LEU A 210 -4.87 -11.19 4.08
C LEU A 210 -5.86 -10.93 2.94
N VAL A 211 -5.63 -11.54 1.77
CA VAL A 211 -6.56 -11.48 0.64
C VAL A 211 -7.91 -12.07 1.01
N ILE A 212 -7.91 -13.29 1.53
CA ILE A 212 -9.13 -13.98 1.93
C ILE A 212 -9.91 -13.16 2.95
N ARG A 213 -9.25 -12.61 3.96
CA ARG A 213 -9.90 -11.76 4.98
C ARG A 213 -10.54 -10.52 4.36
N LYS A 214 -9.82 -9.86 3.46
CA LYS A 214 -10.29 -8.61 2.84
C LYS A 214 -11.45 -8.84 1.87
N TYR A 215 -11.39 -9.87 1.03
CA TYR A 215 -12.46 -10.21 0.10
C TYR A 215 -13.72 -10.76 0.80
N TYR A 216 -13.56 -11.55 1.84
CA TYR A 216 -14.70 -12.21 2.49
C TYR A 216 -15.22 -11.45 3.72
N LYS A 217 -14.56 -10.36 4.16
CA LYS A 217 -14.91 -9.59 5.38
C LYS A 217 -15.26 -10.51 6.56
N THR A 218 -14.50 -11.62 6.68
CA THR A 218 -14.86 -12.70 7.58
C THR A 218 -14.25 -12.49 8.95
N ILE A 219 -15.13 -12.39 9.93
CA ILE A 219 -14.86 -12.50 11.37
C ILE A 219 -13.99 -11.36 11.91
N ASP A 220 -14.62 -10.26 12.22
CA ASP A 220 -14.03 -9.09 12.92
C ASP A 220 -13.39 -9.47 14.25
N PHE A 221 -13.83 -10.55 14.88
CA PHE A 221 -13.22 -11.10 16.09
C PHE A 221 -11.74 -11.50 15.88
N TYR A 222 -11.39 -12.08 14.73
CA TYR A 222 -10.00 -12.43 14.43
C TYR A 222 -9.13 -11.18 14.31
N GLU A 223 -9.59 -10.17 13.59
CA GLU A 223 -8.89 -8.88 13.47
C GLU A 223 -8.75 -8.19 14.83
N PHE A 224 -9.79 -8.27 15.66
CA PHE A 224 -9.74 -7.76 17.04
C PHE A 224 -8.65 -8.44 17.88
N ILE A 225 -8.57 -9.78 17.83
CA ILE A 225 -7.54 -10.54 18.57
C ILE A 225 -6.13 -10.22 18.04
N GLU A 226 -5.96 -10.13 16.73
CA GLU A 226 -4.68 -9.80 16.11
C GLU A 226 -4.18 -8.41 16.54
N ARG A 227 -5.03 -7.40 16.51
CA ARG A 227 -4.71 -6.03 16.99
C ARG A 227 -4.39 -5.99 18.48
N VAL A 228 -5.09 -6.77 19.31
CA VAL A 228 -4.77 -6.88 20.74
C VAL A 228 -3.41 -7.55 20.95
N TRP A 229 -3.13 -8.59 20.16
CA TRP A 229 -1.88 -9.34 20.24
C TRP A 229 -0.69 -8.50 19.76
N GLU A 230 -0.81 -7.83 18.64
CA GLU A 230 0.21 -6.92 18.10
C GLU A 230 0.55 -5.79 19.07
N LYS A 231 -0.45 -5.23 19.74
CA LYS A 231 -0.23 -4.20 20.75
C LYS A 231 0.57 -4.71 21.96
N GLN A 232 0.36 -5.97 22.37
CA GLN A 232 1.09 -6.56 23.50
C GLN A 232 2.51 -7.01 23.12
N ILE A 233 2.73 -7.46 21.87
CA ILE A 233 4.05 -7.92 21.41
C ILE A 233 4.85 -6.77 20.77
N GLY A 234 4.20 -5.84 20.10
CA GLY A 234 4.83 -4.75 19.34
C GLY A 234 5.55 -3.74 20.24
N GLU A 235 5.16 -3.59 21.50
CA GLU A 235 5.88 -2.76 22.47
C GLU A 235 7.28 -3.30 22.79
N ASN A 236 7.56 -4.58 22.48
CA ASN A 236 8.84 -5.21 22.77
C ASN A 236 9.82 -5.30 21.58
N LYS A 237 9.48 -4.80 20.40
CA LYS A 237 10.29 -5.00 19.16
C LYS A 237 10.65 -3.75 18.37
N ARG A 238 10.54 -2.56 18.94
CA ARG A 238 11.22 -1.41 18.35
C ARG A 238 12.66 -1.39 18.90
N GLU A 239 13.51 -2.26 18.38
CA GLU A 239 14.95 -1.98 18.35
C GLU A 239 15.11 -0.78 17.43
N THR A 240 15.06 0.41 17.99
CA THR A 240 15.62 1.60 17.35
C THR A 240 17.12 1.37 17.26
N ASN A 241 17.64 1.17 16.05
CA ASN A 241 19.07 1.25 15.79
C ASN A 241 19.46 2.73 16.00
N ASP A 242 19.54 3.18 17.25
CA ASP A 242 19.87 4.55 17.62
C ASP A 242 21.33 4.95 17.27
N ASP A 243 22.14 3.99 16.82
CA ASP A 243 23.55 4.21 16.48
C ASP A 243 23.79 4.61 15.01
N VAL A 244 22.75 4.68 14.19
CA VAL A 244 22.86 4.99 12.77
C VAL A 244 22.83 6.49 12.52
N THR A 245 23.93 7.04 12.00
CA THR A 245 24.03 8.47 11.70
C THR A 245 23.27 8.86 10.42
N ALA A 246 22.84 10.13 10.33
CA ALA A 246 22.24 10.68 9.11
C ALA A 246 23.17 10.57 7.91
N ASP A 247 24.49 10.67 8.12
CA ASP A 247 25.49 10.53 7.07
C ASP A 247 25.52 9.11 6.48
N GLN A 248 25.46 8.08 7.33
CA GLN A 248 25.39 6.69 6.86
C GLN A 248 24.13 6.43 6.03
N LYS A 249 22.98 6.95 6.46
CA LYS A 249 21.74 6.86 5.70
C LYS A 249 21.83 7.59 4.36
N SER A 250 22.39 8.79 4.34
CA SER A 250 22.52 9.57 3.11
C SER A 250 23.44 8.91 2.08
N GLU A 251 24.55 8.27 2.51
CA GLU A 251 25.42 7.52 1.61
C GLU A 251 24.72 6.27 1.04
N LEU A 252 23.89 5.62 1.84
CA LEU A 252 23.11 4.48 1.36
C LEU A 252 22.10 4.90 0.29
N TRP A 253 21.36 6.00 0.50
CA TRP A 253 20.42 6.51 -0.51
C TRP A 253 21.13 6.87 -1.80
N LYS A 254 22.25 7.61 -1.70
CA LYS A 254 23.06 7.97 -2.87
C LYS A 254 23.52 6.73 -3.63
N SER A 255 23.93 5.67 -2.93
CA SER A 255 24.37 4.42 -3.58
C SER A 255 23.22 3.75 -4.35
N ARG A 256 22.02 3.71 -3.79
CA ARG A 256 20.83 3.13 -4.42
C ARG A 256 20.35 3.96 -5.62
N TRP A 257 20.32 5.27 -5.47
CA TRP A 257 19.97 6.16 -6.58
C TRP A 257 21.01 6.12 -7.71
N LYS A 258 22.29 6.00 -7.36
CA LYS A 258 23.34 5.78 -8.33
C LYS A 258 23.14 4.47 -9.09
N GLU A 259 22.71 3.41 -8.42
CA GLU A 259 22.35 2.14 -9.07
C GLU A 259 21.20 2.31 -10.09
N ILE A 260 20.17 3.07 -9.76
CA ILE A 260 19.09 3.39 -10.71
C ILE A 260 19.62 4.17 -11.92
N CYS A 261 20.53 5.14 -11.71
CA CYS A 261 21.16 5.88 -12.79
C CYS A 261 22.03 4.98 -13.68
N GLU A 262 22.83 4.08 -13.11
CA GLU A 262 23.63 3.10 -13.83
C GLU A 262 22.75 2.13 -14.65
N LEU A 263 21.60 1.73 -14.12
CA LEU A 263 20.60 0.99 -14.88
C LEU A 263 20.05 1.80 -16.06
N GLY A 264 19.79 3.08 -15.86
CA GLY A 264 19.33 3.98 -16.93
C GLY A 264 20.33 4.10 -18.08
N GLU A 265 21.62 4.20 -17.76
CA GLU A 265 22.67 4.18 -18.78
C GLU A 265 22.74 2.85 -19.54
N LYS A 266 22.55 1.74 -18.84
CA LYS A 266 22.63 0.39 -19.42
C LYS A 266 21.41 0.06 -20.27
N GLU A 267 20.20 0.37 -19.80
CA GLU A 267 18.93 0.00 -20.41
C GLU A 267 18.32 1.16 -21.24
N ASN A 268 19.07 2.27 -21.41
CA ASN A 268 18.75 3.42 -22.26
C ASN A 268 17.52 4.22 -21.83
N PHE A 269 17.30 4.41 -20.51
CA PHE A 269 16.31 5.35 -20.01
C PHE A 269 16.96 6.48 -19.20
N LYS A 270 16.26 7.62 -19.08
CA LYS A 270 16.72 8.77 -18.29
C LYS A 270 16.26 8.65 -16.85
N VAL A 271 16.99 9.30 -15.93
CA VAL A 271 16.67 9.32 -14.51
C VAL A 271 16.69 10.75 -13.98
N ILE A 272 15.66 11.13 -13.24
CA ILE A 272 15.59 12.36 -12.45
C ILE A 272 15.35 11.96 -11.00
N ILE A 273 16.19 12.42 -10.10
CA ILE A 273 16.04 12.18 -8.66
C ILE A 273 15.75 13.51 -7.97
N THR A 274 14.70 13.55 -7.19
CA THR A 274 14.28 14.68 -6.41
C THR A 274 14.08 14.29 -4.95
N LEU A 275 14.48 15.18 -4.05
CA LEU A 275 14.23 15.01 -2.62
C LEU A 275 12.84 15.53 -2.27
N GLN A 276 12.10 14.72 -1.53
CA GLN A 276 10.86 15.18 -0.95
C GLN A 276 11.17 16.29 0.08
N PRO A 277 10.55 17.47 -0.02
CA PRO A 277 10.73 18.51 0.99
C PRO A 277 10.17 18.05 2.35
N ILE A 278 10.88 18.42 3.42
CA ILE A 278 10.53 18.11 4.81
C ILE A 278 9.59 19.17 5.35
#